data_463c1e80d377efd4b91d260a29d6e779
#
_entry.id   463c1e80d377efd4b91d260a29d6e779
#
_cell.length_a   1.000
_cell.length_b   1.000
_cell.length_c   1.000
_cell.angle_alpha   90.00
_cell.angle_beta   90.00
_cell.angle_gamma   90.00
#
_symmetry.space_group_name_H-M   'P 1'
#
loop_
_entity.id
_entity.type
_entity.pdbx_description
1 polymer ?
#
loop_
_entity_poly.entity_id
_entity_poly.type
_entity_poly.pdbx_seq_one_letter_code
_entity_poly.pdbx_strand_id
1 'polypeptide(L)'
;MVFLDSAFLIALIHTGDENRESALAWMEILEGAQIPLLTTEFCLLELVDFVSSYGQRAVARQLITTLRAGAFVTIIPCSATLLNRGLVLHAARDDKTWSLTDCMGMLVMQDYSVTEVMTYDHDFEQAGLRAVPLLA
;
A
#
# COMPACT_ATOMS: atom_id res chain seq x y z
N MET A 1 -8.16 -3.82 10.95
CA MET A 1 -6.96 -3.91 10.08
C MET A 1 -7.15 -3.03 8.86
N VAL A 2 -6.11 -2.35 8.45
CA VAL A 2 -6.11 -1.44 7.30
C VAL A 2 -4.97 -1.85 6.37
N PHE A 3 -5.22 -1.87 5.07
CA PHE A 3 -4.19 -2.13 4.07
C PHE A 3 -3.43 -0.84 3.73
N LEU A 4 -2.10 -0.92 3.63
CA LEU A 4 -1.26 0.19 3.21
C LEU A 4 -0.85 -0.01 1.76
N ASP A 5 -1.40 0.82 0.86
CA ASP A 5 -1.05 0.83 -0.54
C ASP A 5 0.28 1.56 -0.77
N SER A 6 0.96 1.25 -1.88
CA SER A 6 2.22 1.89 -2.25
C SER A 6 2.11 3.40 -2.37
N ALA A 7 0.99 3.92 -2.87
CA ALA A 7 0.77 5.37 -2.95
C ALA A 7 0.84 6.05 -1.58
N PHE A 8 0.28 5.41 -0.55
CA PHE A 8 0.37 5.90 0.82
C PHE A 8 1.79 5.82 1.37
N LEU A 9 2.46 4.70 1.15
CA LEU A 9 3.86 4.51 1.58
C LEU A 9 4.79 5.53 0.92
N ILE A 10 4.60 5.79 -0.37
CA ILE A 10 5.34 6.82 -1.10
C ILE A 10 5.09 8.20 -0.48
N ALA A 11 3.84 8.51 -0.18
CA ALA A 11 3.48 9.80 0.42
C ALA A 11 4.15 10.01 1.80
N LEU A 12 4.39 8.93 2.55
CA LEU A 12 5.07 9.03 3.86
C LEU A 12 6.50 9.54 3.75
N ILE A 13 7.20 9.24 2.67
CA ILE A 13 8.64 9.53 2.57
C ILE A 13 9.04 10.45 1.43
N HIS A 14 8.28 10.48 0.34
CA HIS A 14 8.62 11.31 -0.80
C HIS A 14 8.35 12.79 -0.49
N THR A 15 9.41 13.59 -0.35
CA THR A 15 9.30 14.99 0.07
C THR A 15 8.53 15.88 -0.90
N GLY A 16 8.46 15.49 -2.18
CA GLY A 16 7.68 16.19 -3.20
C GLY A 16 6.21 15.77 -3.29
N ASP A 17 5.77 14.81 -2.48
CA ASP A 17 4.40 14.33 -2.54
C ASP A 17 3.43 15.31 -1.88
N GLU A 18 2.37 15.70 -2.60
CA GLU A 18 1.36 16.64 -2.10
C GLU A 18 0.57 16.09 -0.90
N ASN A 19 0.53 14.78 -0.75
CA ASN A 19 -0.19 14.09 0.32
C ASN A 19 0.68 13.75 1.53
N ARG A 20 1.94 14.16 1.53
CA ARG A 20 2.90 13.76 2.57
C ARG A 20 2.45 14.16 3.98
N GLU A 21 1.97 15.38 4.13
CA GLU A 21 1.49 15.88 5.43
C GLU A 21 0.30 15.06 5.95
N SER A 22 -0.65 14.79 5.06
CA SER A 22 -1.81 13.95 5.35
C SER A 22 -1.38 12.53 5.72
N ALA A 23 -0.47 11.93 4.95
CA ALA A 23 -0.01 10.57 5.20
C ALA A 23 0.68 10.44 6.55
N LEU A 24 1.55 11.38 6.91
CA LEU A 24 2.23 11.40 8.20
C LEU A 24 1.22 11.52 9.36
N ALA A 25 0.22 12.39 9.22
CA ALA A 25 -0.81 12.56 10.23
C ALA A 25 -1.65 11.28 10.41
N TRP A 26 -2.03 10.64 9.31
CA TRP A 26 -2.77 9.37 9.35
C TRP A 26 -1.95 8.25 9.97
N MET A 27 -0.66 8.14 9.63
CA MET A 27 0.20 7.11 10.21
C MET A 27 0.32 7.28 11.72
N GLU A 28 0.44 8.50 12.20
CA GLU A 28 0.45 8.81 13.64
C GLU A 28 -0.85 8.37 14.32
N ILE A 29 -2.00 8.61 13.69
CA ILE A 29 -3.30 8.16 14.20
C ILE A 29 -3.37 6.64 14.26
N LEU A 30 -2.97 5.96 13.20
CA LEU A 30 -3.01 4.49 13.11
C LEU A 30 -2.11 3.85 14.17
N GLU A 31 -0.91 4.36 14.33
CA GLU A 31 0.05 3.87 15.33
C GLU A 31 -0.44 4.13 16.75
N GLY A 32 -0.94 5.35 17.02
CA GLY A 32 -1.45 5.73 18.34
C GLY A 32 -2.65 4.89 18.77
N ALA A 33 -3.52 4.51 17.83
CA ALA A 33 -4.67 3.66 18.09
C ALA A 33 -4.35 2.17 18.00
N GLN A 34 -3.10 1.80 17.69
CA GLN A 34 -2.64 0.42 17.54
C GLN A 34 -3.48 -0.37 16.51
N ILE A 35 -3.85 0.28 15.42
CA ILE A 35 -4.59 -0.36 14.34
C ILE A 35 -3.69 -1.36 13.62
N PRO A 36 -4.08 -2.63 13.47
CA PRO A 36 -3.30 -3.60 12.70
C PRO A 36 -3.17 -3.17 11.24
N LEU A 37 -1.96 -3.22 10.72
CA LEU A 37 -1.60 -2.81 9.36
C LEU A 37 -1.25 -4.02 8.52
N LEU A 38 -1.65 -3.99 7.26
CA LEU A 38 -1.40 -5.04 6.28
C LEU A 38 -0.80 -4.40 5.03
N THR A 39 0.24 -4.99 4.49
CA THR A 39 0.78 -4.61 3.18
C THR A 39 1.44 -5.81 2.52
N THR A 40 1.98 -5.62 1.33
CA THR A 40 2.69 -6.67 0.59
C THR A 40 4.11 -6.25 0.31
N GLU A 41 5.01 -7.21 0.12
CA GLU A 41 6.36 -6.91 -0.36
C GLU A 41 6.35 -6.29 -1.76
N PHE A 42 5.31 -6.57 -2.56
CA PHE A 42 5.16 -5.91 -3.87
C PHE A 42 4.92 -4.40 -3.73
N CYS A 43 4.16 -3.97 -2.71
CA CYS A 43 4.02 -2.54 -2.40
C CYS A 43 5.35 -1.93 -1.94
N LEU A 44 6.13 -2.66 -1.15
CA LEU A 44 7.45 -2.21 -0.72
C LEU A 44 8.42 -2.08 -1.90
N LEU A 45 8.36 -3.02 -2.85
CA LEU A 45 9.15 -2.97 -4.08
C LEU A 45 8.80 -1.72 -4.89
N GLU A 46 7.52 -1.45 -5.09
CA GLU A 46 7.06 -0.27 -5.83
C GLU A 46 7.48 1.03 -5.15
N LEU A 47 7.43 1.09 -3.82
CA LEU A 47 7.92 2.22 -3.04
C LEU A 47 9.39 2.50 -3.34
N VAL A 48 10.26 1.50 -3.21
CA VAL A 48 11.70 1.66 -3.42
C VAL A 48 11.99 2.05 -4.86
N ASP A 49 11.35 1.41 -5.81
CA ASP A 49 11.54 1.70 -7.24
C ASP A 49 11.15 3.15 -7.56
N PHE A 50 10.03 3.62 -7.04
CA PHE A 50 9.57 4.99 -7.28
C PHE A 50 10.57 6.02 -6.75
N VAL A 51 11.04 5.88 -5.51
CA VAL A 51 11.90 6.90 -4.87
C VAL A 51 13.38 6.78 -5.23
N SER A 52 13.76 5.73 -5.96
CA SER A 52 15.18 5.46 -6.27
C SER A 52 15.85 6.57 -7.08
N SER A 53 15.09 7.29 -7.90
CA SER A 53 15.59 8.41 -8.69
C SER A 53 15.53 9.77 -7.97
N TYR A 54 15.03 9.82 -6.74
CA TYR A 54 14.82 11.06 -5.99
C TYR A 54 15.77 11.25 -4.80
N GLY A 55 16.80 10.42 -4.69
CA GLY A 55 17.73 10.50 -3.57
C GLY A 55 17.16 10.03 -2.23
N GLN A 56 16.09 9.24 -2.24
CA GLN A 56 15.35 8.84 -1.04
C GLN A 56 15.42 7.33 -0.78
N ARG A 57 16.40 6.67 -1.36
CA ARG A 57 16.56 5.20 -1.23
C ARG A 57 16.76 4.75 0.20
N ALA A 58 17.60 5.48 0.96
CA ALA A 58 17.90 5.13 2.34
C ALA A 58 16.69 5.29 3.25
N VAL A 59 15.91 6.36 3.07
CA VAL A 59 14.68 6.60 3.83
C VAL A 59 13.65 5.52 3.55
N ALA A 60 13.52 5.08 2.30
CA ALA A 60 12.63 3.98 1.93
C ALA A 60 13.02 2.68 2.65
N ARG A 61 14.30 2.33 2.63
CA ARG A 61 14.79 1.14 3.33
C ARG A 61 14.57 1.23 4.84
N GLN A 62 14.72 2.43 5.41
CA GLN A 62 14.46 2.65 6.83
C GLN A 62 12.97 2.45 7.17
N LEU A 63 12.05 2.94 6.33
CA LEU A 63 10.63 2.69 6.51
C LEU A 63 10.32 1.19 6.48
N ILE A 64 10.90 0.46 5.54
CA ILE A 64 10.72 -0.99 5.46
C ILE A 64 11.21 -1.68 6.75
N THR A 65 12.38 -1.29 7.26
CA THR A 65 12.90 -1.82 8.51
C THR A 65 11.95 -1.55 9.68
N THR A 66 11.41 -0.35 9.75
CA THR A 66 10.43 0.04 10.78
C THR A 66 9.14 -0.78 10.68
N LEU A 67 8.61 -0.96 9.47
CA LEU A 67 7.40 -1.76 9.26
C LEU A 67 7.63 -3.22 9.64
N ARG A 68 8.76 -3.80 9.28
CA ARG A 68 9.10 -5.20 9.61
C ARG A 68 9.25 -5.42 11.11
N ALA A 69 9.66 -4.41 11.86
CA ALA A 69 9.81 -4.47 13.32
C ALA A 69 8.49 -4.19 14.07
N GLY A 70 7.47 -3.70 13.38
CA GLY A 70 6.21 -3.29 13.98
C GLY A 70 5.39 -4.47 14.50
N ALA A 71 4.94 -4.40 15.77
CA ALA A 71 4.17 -5.48 16.40
C ALA A 71 2.79 -5.68 15.76
N PHE A 72 2.24 -4.64 15.12
CA PHE A 72 0.90 -4.66 14.52
C PHE A 72 0.96 -4.65 12.99
N VAL A 73 2.11 -4.97 12.39
CA VAL A 73 2.30 -4.94 10.93
C VAL A 73 2.42 -6.36 10.39
N THR A 74 1.60 -6.69 9.42
CA THR A 74 1.68 -7.93 8.64
C THR A 74 2.12 -7.59 7.22
N ILE A 75 3.22 -8.18 6.78
CA ILE A 75 3.74 -8.00 5.42
C ILE A 75 3.65 -9.33 4.68
N ILE A 76 2.85 -9.38 3.64
CA ILE A 76 2.70 -10.58 2.81
C ILE A 76 3.92 -10.68 1.88
N PRO A 77 4.66 -11.77 1.92
CA PRO A 77 5.87 -11.91 1.10
C PRO A 77 5.55 -12.04 -0.38
N CYS A 78 6.52 -11.65 -1.21
CA CYS A 78 6.49 -11.95 -2.64
C CYS A 78 6.38 -13.46 -2.85
N SER A 79 5.47 -13.86 -3.73
CA SER A 79 5.32 -15.26 -4.11
C SER A 79 4.85 -15.37 -5.56
N ALA A 80 5.22 -16.45 -6.21
CA ALA A 80 4.72 -16.75 -7.54
C ALA A 80 3.21 -16.95 -7.53
N THR A 81 2.67 -17.54 -6.47
CA THR A 81 1.23 -17.76 -6.32
C THR A 81 0.46 -16.45 -6.32
N LEU A 82 0.89 -15.48 -5.51
CA LEU A 82 0.23 -14.18 -5.46
C LEU A 82 0.39 -13.41 -6.78
N LEU A 83 1.57 -13.45 -7.38
CA LEU A 83 1.81 -12.83 -8.69
C LEU A 83 0.85 -13.41 -9.75
N ASN A 84 0.73 -14.73 -9.82
CA ASN A 84 -0.12 -15.38 -10.80
C ASN A 84 -1.62 -15.10 -10.55
N ARG A 85 -2.06 -15.06 -9.31
CA ARG A 85 -3.42 -14.64 -8.96
C ARG A 85 -3.68 -13.19 -9.40
N GLY A 86 -2.70 -12.32 -9.16
CA GLY A 86 -2.77 -10.92 -9.60
C GLY A 86 -2.90 -10.79 -11.11
N LEU A 87 -2.14 -11.58 -11.88
CA LEU A 87 -2.22 -11.60 -13.34
C LEU A 87 -3.60 -12.05 -13.82
N VAL A 88 -4.22 -13.02 -13.15
CA VAL A 88 -5.58 -13.47 -13.49
C VAL A 88 -6.59 -12.34 -13.28
N LEU A 89 -6.54 -11.66 -12.14
CA LEU A 89 -7.42 -10.53 -11.86
C LEU A 89 -7.19 -9.38 -12.85
N HIS A 90 -5.93 -9.06 -13.12
CA HIS A 90 -5.54 -8.02 -14.06
C HIS A 90 -6.12 -8.29 -15.46
N ALA A 91 -6.02 -9.52 -15.95
CA ALA A 91 -6.58 -9.92 -17.23
C ALA A 91 -8.11 -9.90 -17.25
N ALA A 92 -8.76 -10.23 -16.12
CA ALA A 92 -10.21 -10.23 -16.01
C ALA A 92 -10.82 -8.82 -16.00
N ARG A 93 -10.01 -7.81 -15.74
CA ARG A 93 -10.44 -6.42 -15.61
C ARG A 93 -9.66 -5.48 -16.54
N ASP A 94 -9.61 -5.84 -17.82
CA ASP A 94 -9.00 -4.99 -18.85
C ASP A 94 -9.75 -3.67 -19.06
N ASP A 95 -10.95 -3.55 -18.50
CA ASP A 95 -11.73 -2.31 -18.43
C ASP A 95 -11.18 -1.30 -17.41
N LYS A 96 -10.24 -1.70 -16.57
CA LYS A 96 -9.64 -0.88 -15.52
C LYS A 96 -8.19 -0.54 -15.83
N THR A 97 -7.69 0.51 -15.17
CA THR A 97 -6.29 0.92 -15.22
C THR A 97 -5.50 0.48 -13.98
N TRP A 98 -6.02 -0.49 -13.25
CA TRP A 98 -5.35 -1.03 -12.05
C TRP A 98 -3.98 -1.59 -12.40
N SER A 99 -2.96 -1.25 -11.61
CA SER A 99 -1.66 -1.89 -11.75
C SER A 99 -1.72 -3.34 -11.27
N LEU A 100 -0.72 -4.12 -11.65
CA LEU A 100 -0.60 -5.48 -11.13
C LEU A 100 -0.40 -5.47 -9.60
N THR A 101 0.34 -4.52 -9.09
CA THR A 101 0.52 -4.32 -7.64
C THR A 101 -0.82 -4.04 -6.96
N ASP A 102 -1.68 -3.22 -7.55
CA ASP A 102 -3.04 -2.97 -7.04
C ASP A 102 -3.85 -4.26 -6.99
N CYS A 103 -3.83 -5.05 -8.07
CA CYS A 103 -4.55 -6.32 -8.14
C CYS A 103 -4.11 -7.28 -7.04
N MET A 104 -2.81 -7.40 -6.80
CA MET A 104 -2.30 -8.25 -5.73
C MET A 104 -2.71 -7.72 -4.35
N GLY A 105 -2.69 -6.41 -4.15
CA GLY A 105 -3.17 -5.78 -2.91
C GLY A 105 -4.65 -6.05 -2.66
N MET A 106 -5.49 -5.93 -3.68
CA MET A 106 -6.93 -6.21 -3.59
C MET A 106 -7.19 -7.67 -3.20
N LEU A 107 -6.45 -8.60 -3.76
CA LEU A 107 -6.57 -10.03 -3.44
C LEU A 107 -6.15 -10.32 -2.00
N VAL A 108 -5.08 -9.72 -1.53
CA VAL A 108 -4.62 -9.86 -0.13
C VAL A 108 -5.65 -9.27 0.83
N MET A 109 -6.24 -8.12 0.50
CA MET A 109 -7.32 -7.54 1.29
C MET A 109 -8.50 -8.50 1.38
N GLN A 110 -8.88 -9.12 0.26
CA GLN A 110 -9.94 -10.12 0.23
C GLN A 110 -9.61 -11.32 1.11
N ASP A 111 -8.40 -11.85 1.01
CA ASP A 111 -7.95 -13.01 1.80
C ASP A 111 -8.01 -12.73 3.31
N TYR A 112 -7.75 -11.50 3.72
CA TYR A 112 -7.73 -11.10 5.12
C TYR A 112 -9.04 -10.45 5.58
N SER A 113 -10.06 -10.39 4.72
CA SER A 113 -11.34 -9.71 4.99
C SER A 113 -11.15 -8.25 5.40
N VAL A 114 -10.17 -7.57 4.79
CA VAL A 114 -9.89 -6.15 5.00
C VAL A 114 -10.63 -5.35 3.93
N THR A 115 -11.36 -4.33 4.34
CA THR A 115 -12.17 -3.50 3.44
C THR A 115 -11.71 -2.05 3.38
N GLU A 116 -10.81 -1.64 4.27
CA GLU A 116 -10.29 -0.27 4.34
C GLU A 116 -8.84 -0.23 3.89
N VAL A 117 -8.50 0.76 3.08
CA VAL A 117 -7.16 0.94 2.51
C VAL A 117 -6.69 2.37 2.67
N MET A 118 -5.41 2.52 3.04
CA MET A 118 -4.71 3.80 3.03
C MET A 118 -4.13 4.00 1.63
N THR A 119 -4.77 4.83 0.84
CA THR A 119 -4.36 5.15 -0.53
C THR A 119 -4.81 6.55 -0.92
N TYR A 120 -4.17 7.12 -1.92
CA TYR A 120 -4.54 8.41 -2.49
C TYR A 120 -4.98 8.30 -3.95
N ASP A 121 -5.22 7.09 -4.45
CA ASP A 121 -5.82 6.91 -5.76
C ASP A 121 -7.21 6.26 -5.65
N HIS A 122 -7.98 6.30 -6.74
CA HIS A 122 -9.36 5.85 -6.76
C HIS A 122 -9.52 4.37 -7.16
N ASP A 123 -8.43 3.68 -7.46
CA ASP A 123 -8.49 2.33 -8.01
C ASP A 123 -9.15 1.35 -7.05
N PHE A 124 -8.82 1.44 -5.76
CA PHE A 124 -9.40 0.56 -4.74
C PHE A 124 -10.90 0.80 -4.53
N GLU A 125 -11.35 2.05 -4.65
CA GLU A 125 -12.79 2.37 -4.58
C GLU A 125 -13.56 1.72 -5.72
N GLN A 126 -12.98 1.67 -6.91
CA GLN A 126 -13.58 1.00 -8.06
C GLN A 126 -13.76 -0.50 -7.84
N ALA A 127 -12.95 -1.08 -6.97
CA ALA A 127 -13.04 -2.49 -6.56
C ALA A 127 -14.00 -2.71 -5.39
N GLY A 128 -14.69 -1.68 -4.92
CA GLY A 128 -15.64 -1.76 -3.81
C GLY A 128 -15.00 -1.62 -2.43
N LEU A 129 -13.73 -1.22 -2.35
CA LEU A 129 -13.00 -1.02 -1.12
C LEU A 129 -13.07 0.45 -0.69
N ARG A 130 -12.84 0.72 0.60
CA ARG A 130 -12.96 2.06 1.16
C ARG A 130 -11.59 2.68 1.37
N ALA A 131 -11.31 3.77 0.68
CA ALA A 131 -10.14 4.60 0.96
C ALA A 131 -10.37 5.41 2.25
N VAL A 132 -9.47 5.25 3.23
CA VAL A 132 -9.60 5.90 4.55
C VAL A 132 -9.24 7.39 4.49
N PRO A 133 -8.14 7.82 3.85
CA PRO A 133 -7.95 9.24 3.63
C PRO A 133 -9.06 9.72 2.71
N LEU A 134 -9.85 10.68 3.20
CA LEU A 134 -10.88 11.27 2.34
C LEU A 134 -10.17 11.95 1.18
N LEU A 135 -10.41 11.40 0.01
CA LEU A 135 -10.01 12.05 -1.23
C LEU A 135 -10.98 13.21 -1.43
N ALA A 136 -10.54 14.36 -0.97
CA ALA A 136 -11.32 15.58 -1.14
C ALA A 136 -11.37 15.97 -2.61
#